data_b43c9083b78ad86532e93cc8b0d630a6
#
_entry.id   b43c9083b78ad86532e93cc8b0d630a6
#
_cell.length_a   1.000
_cell.length_b   1.000
_cell.length_c   1.000
_cell.angle_alpha   90.00
_cell.angle_beta   90.00
_cell.angle_gamma   90.00
#
_symmetry.space_group_name_H-M   'P 1'
#
loop_
_entity.id
_entity.type
_entity.pdbx_description
1 polymer ?
#
loop_
_entity_poly.entity_id
_entity_poly.type
_entity_poly.pdbx_seq_one_letter_code
_entity_poly.pdbx_strand_id
1 'polypeptide(L)'
;MTKVRLVPWSEHDFQLLVRLNAPEMTQHLGGPETPESIQLRHKRYVAAAKSGTFSDDEKGYAAYIFKAILEPDGVAVGGVNFWDRDWNGETVYEMGWGVLPEYQGRGIASAAVGEAVELARATQRRSAIHAFPSLDNGPSNSICRKAGFELRGEVQFEYPKDHWMQCNDWVLRFAS
;
A
#
# COMPACT_ATOMS: atom_id res chain seq x y z
N MET A 1 5.30 -15.29 16.85
CA MET A 1 5.05 -14.86 15.47
C MET A 1 4.17 -13.62 15.51
N THR A 2 4.56 -12.53 14.87
CA THR A 2 3.77 -11.28 14.83
C THR A 2 2.47 -11.53 14.09
N LYS A 3 1.34 -11.31 14.76
CA LYS A 3 0.02 -11.47 14.15
C LYS A 3 -0.56 -10.10 13.84
N VAL A 4 -0.94 -9.90 12.60
CA VAL A 4 -1.56 -8.67 12.09
C VAL A 4 -2.91 -9.03 11.49
N ARG A 5 -3.90 -8.16 11.71
CA ARG A 5 -5.21 -8.25 11.08
C ARG A 5 -5.48 -7.01 10.27
N LEU A 6 -5.91 -7.16 9.03
CA LEU A 6 -6.33 -6.05 8.19
C LEU A 6 -7.80 -5.71 8.42
N VAL A 7 -8.06 -4.44 8.64
CA VAL A 7 -9.40 -3.90 8.85
C VAL A 7 -9.65 -2.77 7.86
N PRO A 8 -10.80 -2.72 7.18
CA PRO A 8 -11.12 -1.62 6.27
C PRO A 8 -10.95 -0.26 6.93
N TRP A 9 -10.41 0.69 6.16
CA TRP A 9 -10.22 2.07 6.60
C TRP A 9 -11.56 2.70 6.96
N SER A 10 -11.59 3.53 8.01
CA SER A 10 -12.80 4.16 8.53
C SER A 10 -12.61 5.66 8.82
N GLU A 11 -13.70 6.33 9.11
CA GLU A 11 -13.70 7.76 9.49
C GLU A 11 -12.84 8.06 10.71
N HIS A 12 -12.63 7.06 11.58
CA HIS A 12 -11.84 7.21 12.81
C HIS A 12 -10.32 7.14 12.60
N ASP A 13 -9.86 6.87 11.36
CA ASP A 13 -8.46 6.58 11.08
C ASP A 13 -7.65 7.80 10.59
N PHE A 14 -8.23 9.01 10.65
CA PHE A 14 -7.56 10.23 10.20
C PHE A 14 -6.21 10.46 10.90
N GLN A 15 -6.16 10.29 12.22
CA GLN A 15 -4.92 10.50 12.98
C GLN A 15 -3.83 9.49 12.60
N LEU A 16 -4.21 8.25 12.27
CA LEU A 16 -3.27 7.28 11.73
C LEU A 16 -2.67 7.77 10.40
N LEU A 17 -3.50 8.32 9.50
CA LEU A 17 -3.03 8.85 8.23
C LEU A 17 -2.08 10.05 8.43
N VAL A 18 -2.40 10.95 9.35
CA VAL A 18 -1.52 12.08 9.72
C VAL A 18 -0.15 11.58 10.18
N ARG A 19 -0.11 10.54 11.01
CA ARG A 19 1.14 9.93 11.47
C ARG A 19 1.91 9.23 10.34
N LEU A 20 1.22 8.56 9.44
CA LEU A 20 1.81 7.94 8.25
C LEU A 20 2.33 8.96 7.23
N ASN A 21 1.90 10.22 7.33
CA ASN A 21 2.39 11.34 6.52
C ASN A 21 3.60 12.08 7.12
N ALA A 22 4.12 11.64 8.26
CA ALA A 22 5.28 12.28 8.88
C ALA A 22 6.51 12.24 7.97
N PRO A 23 7.46 13.19 8.08
CA PRO A 23 8.64 13.27 7.22
C PRO A 23 9.43 11.94 7.15
N GLU A 24 9.62 11.27 8.29
CA GLU A 24 10.31 9.98 8.34
C GLU A 24 9.57 8.85 7.62
N MET A 25 8.25 8.97 7.46
CA MET A 25 7.42 7.99 6.74
C MET A 25 7.37 8.25 5.22
N THR A 26 7.65 9.46 4.79
CA THR A 26 7.46 9.92 3.41
C THR A 26 8.76 10.26 2.68
N GLN A 27 9.91 9.99 3.30
CA GLN A 27 11.23 10.34 2.75
C GLN A 27 11.51 9.69 1.38
N HIS A 28 10.91 8.53 1.07
CA HIS A 28 11.00 7.85 -0.23
C HIS A 28 9.83 8.18 -1.17
N LEU A 29 8.95 9.12 -0.78
CA LEU A 29 7.71 9.45 -1.50
C LEU A 29 7.62 10.94 -1.86
N GLY A 30 8.74 11.66 -1.84
CA GLY A 30 8.78 13.10 -2.14
C GLY A 30 8.44 14.00 -0.95
N GLY A 31 8.34 13.46 0.27
CA GLY A 31 8.05 14.20 1.49
C GLY A 31 6.57 14.24 1.86
N PRO A 32 6.22 14.90 2.98
CA PRO A 32 4.85 14.96 3.47
C PRO A 32 3.91 15.73 2.52
N GLU A 33 2.68 15.26 2.43
CA GLU A 33 1.60 16.02 1.81
C GLU A 33 1.12 17.15 2.71
N THR A 34 0.47 18.16 2.11
CA THR A 34 -0.14 19.25 2.87
C THR A 34 -1.31 18.77 3.72
N PRO A 35 -1.69 19.51 4.79
CA PRO A 35 -2.85 19.18 5.61
C PRO A 35 -4.14 19.03 4.79
N GLU A 36 -4.35 19.87 3.79
CA GLU A 36 -5.51 19.84 2.90
C GLU A 36 -5.50 18.56 2.04
N SER A 37 -4.35 18.21 1.47
CA SER A 37 -4.17 16.96 0.70
C SER A 37 -4.49 15.72 1.54
N ILE A 38 -4.00 15.68 2.78
CA ILE A 38 -4.24 14.56 3.70
C ILE A 38 -5.72 14.44 4.06
N GLN A 39 -6.43 15.55 4.25
CA GLN A 39 -7.88 15.52 4.49
C GLN A 39 -8.63 14.95 3.28
N LEU A 40 -8.27 15.36 2.07
CA LEU A 40 -8.87 14.84 0.84
C LEU A 40 -8.56 13.35 0.67
N ARG A 41 -7.32 12.94 0.91
CA ARG A 41 -6.91 11.53 0.88
C ARG A 41 -7.71 10.70 1.88
N HIS A 42 -7.89 11.19 3.10
CA HIS A 42 -8.67 10.48 4.11
C HIS A 42 -10.12 10.26 3.65
N LYS A 43 -10.78 11.29 3.15
CA LYS A 43 -12.15 11.18 2.60
C LYS A 43 -12.22 10.15 1.47
N ARG A 44 -11.24 10.19 0.56
CA ARG A 44 -11.11 9.25 -0.56
C ARG A 44 -10.92 7.82 -0.07
N TYR A 45 -10.11 7.61 0.95
CA TYR A 45 -9.87 6.30 1.57
C TYR A 45 -11.13 5.74 2.24
N VAL A 46 -11.84 6.56 3.01
CA VAL A 46 -13.10 6.17 3.67
C VAL A 46 -14.14 5.76 2.62
N ALA A 47 -14.31 6.56 1.58
CA ALA A 47 -15.24 6.26 0.50
C ALA A 47 -14.86 4.96 -0.23
N ALA A 48 -13.58 4.78 -0.58
CA ALA A 48 -13.09 3.58 -1.26
C ALA A 48 -13.23 2.33 -0.40
N ALA A 49 -12.95 2.41 0.89
CA ALA A 49 -13.13 1.28 1.81
C ALA A 49 -14.59 0.82 1.90
N LYS A 50 -15.55 1.73 1.74
CA LYS A 50 -16.99 1.43 1.73
C LYS A 50 -17.48 0.89 0.37
N SER A 51 -17.02 1.47 -0.74
CA SER A 51 -17.52 1.17 -2.08
C SER A 51 -16.69 0.12 -2.85
N GLY A 52 -15.44 -0.09 -2.47
CA GLY A 52 -14.50 -0.93 -3.21
C GLY A 52 -13.89 -0.27 -4.45
N THR A 53 -14.16 1.03 -4.67
CA THR A 53 -13.64 1.80 -5.81
C THR A 53 -13.24 3.21 -5.38
N PHE A 54 -12.32 3.84 -6.12
CA PHE A 54 -12.11 5.28 -5.97
C PHE A 54 -13.24 6.02 -6.71
N SER A 55 -13.90 6.96 -6.03
CA SER A 55 -15.05 7.70 -6.56
C SER A 55 -14.71 8.68 -7.68
N ASP A 56 -13.45 9.07 -7.78
CA ASP A 56 -12.90 9.97 -8.79
C ASP A 56 -12.27 9.25 -9.98
N ASP A 57 -12.41 7.94 -10.05
CA ASP A 57 -11.88 7.12 -11.13
C ASP A 57 -12.97 6.80 -12.16
N GLU A 58 -12.87 7.41 -13.34
CA GLU A 58 -13.78 7.19 -14.47
C GLU A 58 -13.76 5.76 -15.00
N LYS A 59 -12.68 5.01 -14.76
CA LYS A 59 -12.54 3.61 -15.19
C LYS A 59 -13.21 2.62 -14.24
N GLY A 60 -13.68 3.08 -13.08
CA GLY A 60 -14.27 2.22 -12.07
C GLY A 60 -13.30 1.20 -11.48
N TYR A 61 -12.04 1.58 -11.34
CA TYR A 61 -11.00 0.74 -10.78
C TYR A 61 -11.26 0.39 -9.32
N ALA A 62 -11.05 -0.86 -8.98
CA ALA A 62 -11.17 -1.32 -7.60
C ALA A 62 -10.05 -0.74 -6.72
N ALA A 63 -10.41 -0.44 -5.48
CA ALA A 63 -9.47 0.00 -4.45
C ALA A 63 -9.83 -0.63 -3.11
N TYR A 64 -8.82 -1.18 -2.44
CA TYR A 64 -8.93 -1.88 -1.17
C TYR A 64 -8.00 -1.20 -0.17
N ILE A 65 -8.59 -0.52 0.81
CA ILE A 65 -7.89 0.34 1.75
C ILE A 65 -8.02 -0.22 3.16
N PHE A 66 -6.90 -0.57 3.78
CA PHE A 66 -6.87 -1.21 5.09
C PHE A 66 -5.93 -0.51 6.05
N LYS A 67 -6.29 -0.55 7.33
CA LYS A 67 -5.35 -0.37 8.43
C LYS A 67 -4.87 -1.73 8.93
N ALA A 68 -3.64 -1.77 9.40
CA ALA A 68 -3.04 -2.94 10.02
C ALA A 68 -3.19 -2.85 11.55
N ILE A 69 -3.85 -3.83 12.13
CA ILE A 69 -4.06 -3.95 13.56
C ILE A 69 -3.11 -4.99 14.11
N LEU A 70 -2.29 -4.61 15.09
CA LEU A 70 -1.40 -5.52 15.81
C LEU A 70 -2.19 -6.31 16.86
N GLU A 71 -2.13 -7.61 16.78
CA GLU A 71 -2.77 -8.50 17.76
C GLU A 71 -1.77 -8.99 18.82
N PRO A 72 -2.19 -9.20 20.09
CA PRO A 72 -3.56 -9.09 20.61
C PRO A 72 -3.96 -7.67 21.05
N ASP A 73 -3.05 -6.70 20.98
CA ASP A 73 -3.23 -5.36 21.58
C ASP A 73 -4.35 -4.53 20.90
N GLY A 74 -4.76 -4.89 19.71
CA GLY A 74 -5.81 -4.19 18.97
C GLY A 74 -5.40 -2.80 18.48
N VAL A 75 -4.11 -2.49 18.44
CA VAL A 75 -3.59 -1.16 18.08
C VAL A 75 -3.39 -1.05 16.57
N ALA A 76 -3.87 0.05 15.98
CA ALA A 76 -3.60 0.39 14.59
C ALA A 76 -2.16 0.90 14.44
N VAL A 77 -1.34 0.16 13.69
CA VAL A 77 0.11 0.39 13.61
C VAL A 77 0.60 0.75 12.22
N GLY A 78 -0.29 0.76 11.23
CA GLY A 78 0.07 1.05 9.85
C GLY A 78 -1.11 0.91 8.90
N GLY A 79 -0.82 0.95 7.62
CA GLY A 79 -1.77 0.73 6.55
C GLY A 79 -1.18 -0.10 5.42
N VAL A 80 -2.04 -0.80 4.71
CA VAL A 80 -1.71 -1.48 3.46
C VAL A 80 -2.91 -1.37 2.52
N ASN A 81 -2.65 -1.00 1.29
CA ASN A 81 -3.66 -0.77 0.28
C ASN A 81 -3.26 -1.44 -1.02
N PHE A 82 -4.24 -1.89 -1.79
CA PHE A 82 -4.02 -2.28 -3.18
C PHE A 82 -5.18 -1.82 -4.04
N TRP A 83 -4.87 -1.50 -5.29
CA TRP A 83 -5.83 -0.94 -6.24
C TRP A 83 -5.49 -1.35 -7.67
N ASP A 84 -6.49 -1.26 -8.56
CA ASP A 84 -6.29 -1.50 -9.98
C ASP A 84 -5.36 -0.46 -10.60
N ARG A 85 -4.47 -0.92 -11.46
CA ARG A 85 -3.54 -0.11 -12.23
C ARG A 85 -3.31 -0.71 -13.62
N ASP A 86 -3.28 0.13 -14.65
CA ASP A 86 -2.78 -0.28 -15.94
C ASP A 86 -1.24 -0.25 -15.91
N TRP A 87 -0.64 -1.38 -16.23
CA TRP A 87 0.80 -1.53 -16.26
C TRP A 87 1.23 -2.48 -17.39
N ASN A 88 2.06 -1.99 -18.33
CA ASN A 88 2.58 -2.75 -19.46
C ASN A 88 1.50 -3.48 -20.29
N GLY A 89 0.36 -2.82 -20.50
CA GLY A 89 -0.75 -3.37 -21.31
C GLY A 89 -1.69 -4.31 -20.57
N GLU A 90 -1.50 -4.52 -19.27
CA GLU A 90 -2.40 -5.30 -18.43
C GLU A 90 -2.99 -4.42 -17.32
N THR A 91 -4.21 -4.73 -16.88
CA THR A 91 -4.71 -4.18 -15.62
C THR A 91 -4.35 -5.14 -14.49
N VAL A 92 -3.52 -4.69 -13.58
CA VAL A 92 -2.98 -5.43 -12.44
C VAL A 92 -3.36 -4.74 -11.13
N TYR A 93 -3.02 -5.33 -10.00
CA TYR A 93 -3.01 -4.58 -8.75
C TYR A 93 -1.67 -3.89 -8.53
N GLU A 94 -1.69 -2.68 -7.99
CA GLU A 94 -0.58 -2.02 -7.32
C GLU A 94 -0.80 -2.05 -5.83
N MET A 95 0.26 -2.25 -5.04
CA MET A 95 0.21 -2.29 -3.57
C MET A 95 1.16 -1.26 -2.97
N GLY A 96 0.71 -0.61 -1.89
CA GLY A 96 1.54 0.23 -1.04
C GLY A 96 1.27 -0.06 0.44
N TRP A 97 2.26 0.19 1.30
CA TRP A 97 2.18 -0.01 2.75
C TRP A 97 3.02 0.98 3.54
N GLY A 98 2.70 1.11 4.83
CA GLY A 98 3.50 1.83 5.79
C GLY A 98 3.23 1.31 7.19
N VAL A 99 4.26 1.26 8.03
CA VAL A 99 4.18 0.92 9.46
C VAL A 99 4.82 2.02 10.26
N LEU A 100 4.15 2.49 11.29
CA LEU A 100 4.63 3.57 12.16
C LEU A 100 6.00 3.26 12.74
N PRO A 101 6.90 4.26 12.90
CA PRO A 101 8.31 4.06 13.24
C PRO A 101 8.54 3.19 14.46
N GLU A 102 7.77 3.39 15.52
CA GLU A 102 7.89 2.65 16.78
C GLU A 102 7.51 1.17 16.69
N TYR A 103 6.89 0.77 15.57
CA TYR A 103 6.49 -0.61 15.29
C TYR A 103 7.33 -1.28 14.20
N GLN A 104 8.26 -0.56 13.60
CA GLN A 104 9.15 -1.09 12.55
C GLN A 104 10.15 -2.12 13.10
N GLY A 105 10.75 -2.91 12.22
CA GLY A 105 11.72 -3.94 12.59
C GLY A 105 11.16 -5.16 13.33
N ARG A 106 9.84 -5.28 13.43
CA ARG A 106 9.13 -6.36 14.16
C ARG A 106 8.39 -7.34 13.25
N GLY A 107 8.62 -7.28 11.95
CA GLY A 107 7.96 -8.14 10.96
C GLY A 107 6.51 -7.76 10.64
N ILE A 108 6.00 -6.65 11.17
CA ILE A 108 4.60 -6.20 11.02
C ILE A 108 4.27 -5.89 9.56
N ALA A 109 5.14 -5.16 8.85
CA ALA A 109 4.92 -4.85 7.44
C ALA A 109 4.89 -6.12 6.58
N SER A 110 5.79 -7.07 6.81
CA SER A 110 5.79 -8.35 6.10
C SER A 110 4.51 -9.15 6.34
N ALA A 111 4.01 -9.18 7.59
CA ALA A 111 2.76 -9.84 7.92
C ALA A 111 1.57 -9.14 7.24
N ALA A 112 1.49 -7.81 7.28
CA ALA A 112 0.42 -7.04 6.65
C ALA A 112 0.41 -7.21 5.12
N VAL A 113 1.57 -7.19 4.48
CA VAL A 113 1.70 -7.43 3.03
C VAL A 113 1.27 -8.84 2.68
N GLY A 114 1.66 -9.85 3.47
CA GLY A 114 1.22 -11.24 3.27
C GLY A 114 -0.30 -11.39 3.31
N GLU A 115 -0.96 -10.81 4.33
CA GLU A 115 -2.42 -10.79 4.44
C GLU A 115 -3.08 -10.08 3.24
N ALA A 116 -2.54 -8.94 2.82
CA ALA A 116 -3.07 -8.19 1.68
C ALA A 116 -2.91 -8.95 0.35
N VAL A 117 -1.82 -9.67 0.16
CA VAL A 117 -1.60 -10.55 -1.01
C VAL A 117 -2.67 -11.65 -1.06
N GLU A 118 -2.98 -12.28 0.07
CA GLU A 118 -4.02 -13.30 0.12
C GLU A 118 -5.43 -12.73 -0.14
N LEU A 119 -5.72 -11.54 0.38
CA LEU A 119 -6.96 -10.83 0.05
C LEU A 119 -7.04 -10.49 -1.44
N ALA A 120 -5.96 -9.99 -2.04
CA ALA A 120 -5.90 -9.67 -3.46
C ALA A 120 -6.10 -10.92 -4.33
N ARG A 121 -5.45 -12.03 -3.96
CA ARG A 121 -5.62 -13.35 -4.62
C ARG A 121 -7.08 -13.82 -4.56
N ALA A 122 -7.71 -13.70 -3.40
CA ALA A 122 -9.09 -14.12 -3.17
C ALA A 122 -10.11 -13.36 -4.01
N THR A 123 -9.80 -12.16 -4.48
CA THR A 123 -10.69 -11.41 -5.38
C THR A 123 -10.87 -12.07 -6.75
N GLN A 124 -9.89 -12.83 -7.21
CA GLN A 124 -9.84 -13.47 -8.55
C GLN A 124 -10.05 -12.48 -9.71
N ARG A 125 -9.79 -11.19 -9.49
CA ARG A 125 -10.03 -10.14 -10.51
C ARG A 125 -8.80 -9.83 -11.35
N ARG A 126 -7.61 -10.03 -10.81
CA ARG A 126 -6.34 -9.70 -11.47
C ARG A 126 -5.38 -10.88 -11.44
N SER A 127 -4.53 -10.94 -12.44
CA SER A 127 -3.53 -12.00 -12.60
C SER A 127 -2.26 -11.75 -11.78
N ALA A 128 -2.05 -10.49 -11.33
CA ALA A 128 -0.82 -10.10 -10.66
C ALA A 128 -1.02 -8.89 -9.75
N ILE A 129 -0.09 -8.76 -8.80
CA ILE A 129 0.06 -7.59 -7.95
C ILE A 129 1.51 -7.09 -8.03
N HIS A 130 1.67 -5.79 -8.17
CA HIS A 130 2.96 -5.10 -8.26
C HIS A 130 3.19 -4.21 -7.05
N ALA A 131 4.46 -3.98 -6.74
CA ALA A 131 4.91 -2.97 -5.79
C ALA A 131 6.11 -2.22 -6.39
N PHE A 132 6.18 -0.91 -6.17
CA PHE A 132 7.18 -0.03 -6.78
C PHE A 132 7.96 0.76 -5.72
N PRO A 133 8.70 0.12 -4.81
CA PRO A 133 9.56 0.83 -3.88
C PRO A 133 10.70 1.52 -4.62
N SER A 134 11.09 2.71 -4.16
CA SER A 134 12.29 3.37 -4.69
C SER A 134 13.54 2.51 -4.48
N LEU A 135 14.55 2.68 -5.33
CA LEU A 135 15.78 1.85 -5.30
C LEU A 135 16.47 1.90 -3.94
N ASP A 136 16.45 3.05 -3.28
CA ASP A 136 17.09 3.29 -1.99
C ASP A 136 16.24 2.89 -0.78
N ASN A 137 14.99 2.45 -1.00
CA ASN A 137 14.13 1.96 0.08
C ASN A 137 14.43 0.47 0.39
N GLY A 138 15.56 0.22 1.03
CA GLY A 138 16.01 -1.13 1.38
C GLY A 138 14.98 -1.96 2.14
N PRO A 139 14.33 -1.41 3.20
CA PRO A 139 13.29 -2.15 3.93
C PRO A 139 12.13 -2.62 3.06
N SER A 140 11.55 -1.75 2.22
CA SER A 140 10.44 -2.13 1.35
C SER A 140 10.85 -3.14 0.27
N ASN A 141 12.03 -2.98 -0.33
CA ASN A 141 12.57 -3.97 -1.26
C ASN A 141 12.78 -5.35 -0.59
N SER A 142 13.22 -5.37 0.67
CA SER A 142 13.36 -6.61 1.44
C SER A 142 12.00 -7.26 1.73
N ILE A 143 10.96 -6.48 2.01
CA ILE A 143 9.60 -6.98 2.21
C ILE A 143 9.08 -7.64 0.93
N CYS A 144 9.24 -7.01 -0.23
CA CYS A 144 8.85 -7.59 -1.52
C CYS A 144 9.49 -8.97 -1.73
N ARG A 145 10.81 -9.06 -1.51
CA ARG A 145 11.54 -10.34 -1.65
C ARG A 145 11.02 -11.40 -0.70
N LYS A 146 10.82 -11.07 0.57
CA LYS A 146 10.32 -12.00 1.60
C LYS A 146 8.87 -12.45 1.33
N ALA A 147 8.05 -11.58 0.74
CA ALA A 147 6.68 -11.89 0.38
C ALA A 147 6.54 -12.72 -0.92
N GLY A 148 7.67 -13.06 -1.57
CA GLY A 148 7.68 -13.90 -2.76
C GLY A 148 7.47 -13.14 -4.07
N PHE A 149 7.60 -11.82 -4.06
CA PHE A 149 7.63 -11.05 -5.31
C PHE A 149 8.93 -11.31 -6.07
N GLU A 150 8.84 -11.27 -7.39
CA GLU A 150 9.98 -11.35 -8.30
C GLU A 150 10.33 -9.97 -8.81
N LEU A 151 11.62 -9.63 -8.84
CA LEU A 151 12.11 -8.37 -9.38
C LEU A 151 12.10 -8.43 -10.92
N ARG A 152 11.37 -7.51 -11.55
CA ARG A 152 11.31 -7.39 -13.01
C ARG A 152 12.36 -6.44 -13.58
N GLY A 153 12.84 -5.51 -12.80
CA GLY A 153 13.83 -4.53 -13.18
C GLY A 153 13.55 -3.15 -12.59
N GLU A 154 14.37 -2.19 -13.00
CA GLU A 154 14.22 -0.80 -12.59
C GLU A 154 13.29 -0.07 -13.54
N VAL A 155 12.47 0.83 -13.01
CA VAL A 155 11.52 1.64 -13.78
C VAL A 155 11.51 3.08 -13.31
N GLN A 156 11.20 4.00 -14.22
CA GLN A 156 10.79 5.36 -13.85
C GLN A 156 9.35 5.33 -13.40
N PHE A 157 9.09 5.82 -12.21
CA PHE A 157 7.78 5.80 -11.60
C PHE A 157 7.37 7.20 -11.14
N GLU A 158 6.19 7.65 -11.55
CA GLU A 158 5.65 8.94 -11.15
C GLU A 158 4.84 8.80 -9.87
N TYR A 159 5.34 9.34 -8.77
CA TYR A 159 4.60 9.44 -7.51
C TYR A 159 5.25 10.46 -6.56
N PRO A 160 4.47 11.40 -6.01
CA PRO A 160 3.14 11.82 -6.47
C PRO A 160 3.21 12.41 -7.89
N LYS A 161 2.09 12.90 -8.42
CA LYS A 161 2.03 13.51 -9.74
C LYS A 161 3.14 14.56 -9.93
N ASP A 162 3.77 14.56 -11.08
CA ASP A 162 4.90 15.43 -11.46
C ASP A 162 6.20 15.17 -10.66
N HIS A 163 6.25 14.14 -9.83
CA HIS A 163 7.46 13.69 -9.14
C HIS A 163 7.88 12.31 -9.63
N TRP A 164 8.96 12.26 -10.41
CA TRP A 164 9.51 11.03 -10.98
C TRP A 164 10.64 10.49 -10.12
N MET A 165 10.61 9.20 -9.85
CA MET A 165 11.64 8.51 -9.10
C MET A 165 12.03 7.18 -9.75
N GLN A 166 13.25 6.72 -9.48
CA GLN A 166 13.69 5.39 -9.84
C GLN A 166 13.16 4.38 -8.84
N CYS A 167 12.39 3.41 -9.33
CA CYS A 167 11.82 2.35 -8.52
C CYS A 167 12.20 0.97 -9.05
N ASN A 168 12.08 -0.03 -8.20
CA ASN A 168 12.05 -1.42 -8.59
C ASN A 168 10.62 -1.84 -8.91
N ASP A 169 10.41 -2.52 -10.02
CA ASP A 169 9.16 -3.20 -10.33
C ASP A 169 9.21 -4.62 -9.77
N TRP A 170 8.51 -4.84 -8.67
CA TRP A 170 8.32 -6.14 -8.06
C TRP A 170 6.95 -6.68 -8.43
N VAL A 171 6.85 -7.93 -8.86
CA VAL A 171 5.59 -8.57 -9.23
C VAL A 171 5.39 -9.90 -8.51
N LEU A 172 4.17 -10.15 -8.07
CA LEU A 172 3.73 -11.47 -7.65
C LEU A 172 2.54 -11.88 -8.53
N ARG A 173 2.69 -12.97 -9.27
CA ARG A 173 1.63 -13.52 -10.12
C ARG A 173 0.78 -14.50 -9.33
N PHE A 174 -0.52 -14.40 -9.52
CA PHE A 174 -1.46 -15.35 -8.95
C PHE A 174 -1.58 -16.55 -9.88
N ALA A 175 -1.56 -17.77 -9.31
CA ALA A 175 -1.83 -18.98 -10.07
C ALA A 175 -3.27 -18.94 -10.60
N SER A 176 -3.44 -19.35 -11.86
CA SER A 176 -4.73 -19.50 -12.52
C SER A 176 -5.56 -20.61 -11.89
#